data_876ab55c620aac33fc1f51b999b41327
#
_entry.id   876ab55c620aac33fc1f51b999b41327
#
_cell.length_a   1.000
_cell.length_b   1.000
_cell.length_c   1.000
_cell.angle_alpha   90.00
_cell.angle_beta   90.00
_cell.angle_gamma   90.00
#
_symmetry.space_group_name_H-M   'P 1'
#
loop_
_entity.id
_entity.type
_entity.pdbx_description
1 polymer ?
#
loop_
_entity_poly.entity_id
_entity_poly.type
_entity_poly.pdbx_seq_one_letter_code
_entity_poly.pdbx_strand_id
1 'polypeptide(L)'
;MGNDMELARRCRPATLDDMWGNESVVGSLKALLNNPKRPQTYLFKGPGGTGKTTAARAFAHDLGIDELDIKEMNASDNNGVDDMRALMDELQYRGWGNGRAVILDECHRLSAAAQSSILKLTEEPPEGCYMLLCTTDPQQLSKPLLTRCVQMELRPITEDEMIRRLKGVCKTEGMDISVDVLESVADKCEGVPRVALKLLDKVNGMDEDSALKLLSKEKAGDDMAPDVKKLCNLLLKGAAWGDIADILKKIKGSDAEGVRRQIAGYMAAVLLNRGQAKAACILSYFTDSFFTSGFSGLVYACYGALEESRGL
;
A
#
# COMPACT_ATOMS: atom_id res chain seq x y z
N MET A 1 30.22 8.06 7.51
CA MET A 1 29.19 8.84 6.81
C MET A 1 27.94 7.97 6.80
N GLY A 2 26.97 8.31 7.64
CA GLY A 2 25.77 7.50 7.84
C GLY A 2 24.93 7.46 6.57
N ASN A 3 24.44 6.28 6.29
CA ASN A 3 23.58 6.00 5.16
C ASN A 3 22.17 6.49 5.54
N ASP A 4 21.87 7.75 5.28
CA ASP A 4 20.61 8.47 5.67
C ASP A 4 19.34 7.94 4.94
N MET A 5 19.45 6.87 4.16
CA MET A 5 18.31 6.27 3.48
C MET A 5 17.59 5.28 4.39
N GLU A 6 16.28 5.42 4.52
CA GLU A 6 15.37 4.50 5.22
C GLU A 6 15.65 3.04 4.82
N LEU A 7 15.72 2.12 5.80
CA LEU A 7 16.03 0.70 5.61
C LEU A 7 15.14 0.06 4.52
N ALA A 8 13.87 0.44 4.47
CA ALA A 8 12.93 -0.03 3.47
C ALA A 8 13.32 0.32 2.01
N ARG A 9 14.15 1.36 1.80
CA ARG A 9 14.70 1.70 0.50
C ARG A 9 15.96 0.90 0.18
N ARG A 10 16.85 0.73 1.16
CA ARG A 10 18.11 0.00 0.98
C ARG A 10 17.86 -1.49 0.72
N CYS A 11 16.88 -2.07 1.43
CA CYS A 11 16.52 -3.48 1.31
C CYS A 11 15.46 -3.75 0.22
N ARG A 12 15.20 -2.79 -0.69
CA ARG A 12 14.23 -2.98 -1.77
C ARG A 12 14.77 -4.04 -2.75
N PRO A 13 14.03 -5.15 -2.99
CA PRO A 13 14.38 -6.14 -3.98
C PRO A 13 14.68 -5.52 -5.35
N ALA A 14 15.81 -5.86 -5.94
CA ALA A 14 16.20 -5.41 -7.28
C ALA A 14 15.68 -6.34 -8.37
N THR A 15 15.61 -7.65 -8.10
CA THR A 15 15.20 -8.70 -9.03
C THR A 15 14.01 -9.49 -8.47
N LEU A 16 13.35 -10.27 -9.31
CA LEU A 16 12.27 -11.18 -8.88
C LEU A 16 12.78 -12.27 -7.92
N ASP A 17 14.06 -12.64 -7.99
CA ASP A 17 14.65 -13.62 -7.07
C ASP A 17 14.76 -13.09 -5.64
N ASP A 18 14.92 -11.77 -5.48
CA ASP A 18 15.06 -11.12 -4.19
C ASP A 18 13.71 -10.83 -3.52
N MET A 19 12.60 -11.05 -4.23
CA MET A 19 11.26 -10.77 -3.71
C MET A 19 10.94 -11.59 -2.46
N TRP A 20 10.19 -10.99 -1.55
CA TRP A 20 9.77 -11.63 -0.30
C TRP A 20 8.38 -12.25 -0.47
N GLY A 21 8.30 -13.58 -0.30
CA GLY A 21 7.04 -14.33 -0.49
C GLY A 21 6.43 -14.17 -1.86
N ASN A 22 5.13 -14.41 -1.96
CA ASN A 22 4.37 -14.32 -3.23
C ASN A 22 4.96 -15.18 -4.36
N GLU A 23 5.45 -16.39 -4.02
CA GLU A 23 6.16 -17.29 -4.94
C GLU A 23 5.35 -17.61 -6.21
N SER A 24 4.02 -17.70 -6.10
CA SER A 24 3.15 -17.92 -7.26
C SER A 24 3.18 -16.76 -8.25
N VAL A 25 3.21 -15.51 -7.75
CA VAL A 25 3.33 -14.31 -8.59
C VAL A 25 4.72 -14.24 -9.19
N VAL A 26 5.76 -14.44 -8.38
CA VAL A 26 7.16 -14.47 -8.84
C VAL A 26 7.36 -15.55 -9.91
N GLY A 27 6.86 -16.76 -9.68
CA GLY A 27 6.93 -17.86 -10.65
C GLY A 27 6.21 -17.53 -11.96
N SER A 28 5.03 -16.92 -11.89
CA SER A 28 4.28 -16.48 -13.06
C SER A 28 5.03 -15.42 -13.86
N LEU A 29 5.60 -14.42 -13.19
CA LEU A 29 6.40 -13.36 -13.83
C LEU A 29 7.65 -13.94 -14.50
N LYS A 30 8.36 -14.87 -13.83
CA LYS A 30 9.53 -15.56 -14.41
C LYS A 30 9.17 -16.40 -15.63
N ALA A 31 8.03 -17.10 -15.62
CA ALA A 31 7.55 -17.83 -16.79
C ALA A 31 7.28 -16.89 -17.98
N LEU A 32 6.75 -15.69 -17.70
CA LEU A 32 6.50 -14.66 -18.70
C LEU A 32 7.80 -14.06 -19.27
N LEU A 33 8.88 -13.94 -18.49
CA LEU A 33 10.17 -13.51 -19.00
C LEU A 33 10.68 -14.37 -20.16
N ASN A 34 10.41 -15.67 -20.11
CA ASN A 34 10.83 -16.63 -21.12
C ASN A 34 9.87 -16.72 -22.32
N ASN A 35 8.73 -16.04 -22.30
CA ASN A 35 7.75 -16.06 -23.37
C ASN A 35 7.99 -14.91 -24.37
N PRO A 36 8.38 -15.17 -25.63
CA PRO A 36 8.60 -14.10 -26.62
C PRO A 36 7.31 -13.35 -27.00
N LYS A 37 6.13 -13.97 -26.76
CA LYS A 37 4.81 -13.35 -26.98
C LYS A 37 4.16 -12.89 -25.68
N ARG A 38 4.97 -12.48 -24.68
CA ARG A 38 4.44 -12.00 -23.40
C ARG A 38 3.59 -10.74 -23.59
N PRO A 39 2.52 -10.60 -22.80
CA PRO A 39 1.78 -9.36 -22.73
C PRO A 39 2.67 -8.18 -22.31
N GLN A 40 2.26 -6.96 -22.66
CA GLN A 40 3.00 -5.76 -22.31
C GLN A 40 2.31 -4.94 -21.20
N THR A 41 1.10 -5.33 -20.78
CA THR A 41 0.33 -4.62 -19.76
C THR A 41 0.04 -5.52 -18.58
N TYR A 42 0.48 -5.09 -17.38
CA TYR A 42 0.34 -5.83 -16.14
C TYR A 42 -0.31 -4.97 -15.07
N LEU A 43 -1.10 -5.59 -14.18
CA LEU A 43 -1.70 -4.96 -13.03
C LEU A 43 -1.26 -5.68 -11.76
N PHE A 44 -0.46 -5.01 -10.94
CA PHE A 44 -0.07 -5.47 -9.61
C PHE A 44 -1.08 -4.93 -8.59
N LYS A 45 -1.86 -5.79 -7.97
CA LYS A 45 -2.89 -5.42 -7.00
C LYS A 45 -2.63 -6.05 -5.63
N GLY A 46 -3.12 -5.44 -4.57
CA GLY A 46 -2.99 -5.95 -3.19
C GLY A 46 -2.87 -4.84 -2.15
N PRO A 47 -2.84 -5.16 -0.87
CA PRO A 47 -2.74 -4.19 0.22
C PRO A 47 -1.51 -3.27 0.12
N GLY A 48 -1.54 -2.12 0.80
CA GLY A 48 -0.42 -1.20 0.88
C GLY A 48 0.83 -1.85 1.47
N GLY A 49 2.01 -1.55 0.91
CA GLY A 49 3.29 -2.05 1.45
C GLY A 49 3.64 -3.51 1.18
N THR A 50 2.81 -4.27 0.43
CA THR A 50 3.07 -5.69 0.07
C THR A 50 4.09 -5.88 -1.05
N GLY A 51 4.62 -4.79 -1.63
CA GLY A 51 5.68 -4.85 -2.64
C GLY A 51 5.22 -4.75 -4.10
N LYS A 52 4.03 -4.21 -4.40
CA LYS A 52 3.51 -4.05 -5.78
C LYS A 52 4.48 -3.30 -6.70
N THR A 53 4.84 -2.09 -6.32
CA THR A 53 5.78 -1.24 -7.08
C THR A 53 7.17 -1.87 -7.15
N THR A 54 7.57 -2.60 -6.09
CA THR A 54 8.82 -3.36 -6.06
C THR A 54 8.79 -4.52 -7.06
N ALA A 55 7.70 -5.29 -7.12
CA ALA A 55 7.54 -6.38 -8.08
C ALA A 55 7.51 -5.86 -9.52
N ALA A 56 6.85 -4.72 -9.77
CA ALA A 56 6.86 -4.07 -11.07
C ALA A 56 8.28 -3.66 -11.50
N ARG A 57 9.07 -3.03 -10.60
CA ARG A 57 10.46 -2.67 -10.86
C ARG A 57 11.34 -3.90 -11.10
N ALA A 58 11.26 -4.89 -10.22
CA ALA A 58 12.02 -6.14 -10.35
C ALA A 58 11.73 -6.84 -11.68
N PHE A 59 10.46 -6.87 -12.09
CA PHE A 59 10.07 -7.42 -13.37
C PHE A 59 10.63 -6.62 -14.56
N ALA A 60 10.59 -5.28 -14.51
CA ALA A 60 11.18 -4.43 -15.54
C ALA A 60 12.71 -4.64 -15.65
N HIS A 61 13.38 -4.74 -14.50
CA HIS A 61 14.82 -5.04 -14.46
C HIS A 61 15.13 -6.41 -15.07
N ASP A 62 14.38 -7.44 -14.72
CA ASP A 62 14.59 -8.80 -15.25
C ASP A 62 14.18 -8.93 -16.74
N LEU A 63 13.38 -8.00 -17.28
CA LEU A 63 13.18 -7.84 -18.72
C LEU A 63 14.41 -7.26 -19.44
N GLY A 64 15.44 -6.83 -18.69
CA GLY A 64 16.64 -6.20 -19.22
C GLY A 64 16.43 -4.73 -19.61
N ILE A 65 15.43 -4.06 -19.03
CA ILE A 65 15.18 -2.63 -19.26
C ILE A 65 16.12 -1.83 -18.37
N ASP A 66 16.82 -0.87 -18.95
CA ASP A 66 17.74 0.03 -18.24
C ASP A 66 16.97 0.90 -17.25
N GLU A 67 17.57 1.23 -16.09
CA GLU A 67 16.95 2.07 -15.06
C GLU A 67 16.54 3.44 -15.60
N LEU A 68 17.26 3.98 -16.59
CA LEU A 68 16.93 5.24 -17.26
C LEU A 68 15.68 5.14 -18.15
N ASP A 69 15.32 3.92 -18.57
CA ASP A 69 14.13 3.64 -19.39
C ASP A 69 12.95 3.16 -18.53
N ILE A 70 13.09 3.15 -17.19
CA ILE A 70 12.00 2.87 -16.23
C ILE A 70 11.46 4.20 -15.71
N LYS A 71 10.26 4.58 -16.15
CA LYS A 71 9.57 5.77 -15.65
C LYS A 71 8.54 5.38 -14.61
N GLU A 72 8.74 5.85 -13.38
CA GLU A 72 7.78 5.67 -12.28
C GLU A 72 7.01 6.97 -12.05
N MET A 73 5.69 6.88 -12.05
CA MET A 73 4.76 7.99 -11.80
C MET A 73 3.75 7.59 -10.74
N ASN A 74 3.46 8.50 -9.82
CA ASN A 74 2.39 8.32 -8.86
C ASN A 74 1.11 9.01 -9.39
N ALA A 75 0.04 8.24 -9.59
CA ALA A 75 -1.22 8.77 -10.06
C ALA A 75 -1.92 9.69 -9.02
N SER A 76 -1.43 9.74 -7.77
CA SER A 76 -1.91 10.72 -6.81
C SER A 76 -1.48 12.16 -7.17
N ASP A 77 -0.34 12.30 -7.80
CA ASP A 77 0.25 13.60 -8.18
C ASP A 77 -0.01 13.94 -9.66
N ASN A 78 -0.22 12.91 -10.49
CA ASN A 78 -0.37 12.98 -11.95
C ASN A 78 -1.63 12.20 -12.38
N ASN A 79 -2.81 12.74 -12.12
CA ASN A 79 -4.08 12.04 -12.34
C ASN A 79 -4.88 12.55 -13.54
N GLY A 80 -4.37 13.57 -14.23
CA GLY A 80 -5.04 14.24 -15.33
C GLY A 80 -4.90 13.53 -16.68
N VAL A 81 -5.76 13.90 -17.62
CA VAL A 81 -5.67 13.42 -19.01
C VAL A 81 -4.41 13.92 -19.69
N ASP A 82 -4.00 15.16 -19.39
CA ASP A 82 -2.86 15.79 -20.03
C ASP A 82 -1.54 15.15 -19.56
N ASP A 83 -1.47 14.72 -18.29
CA ASP A 83 -0.33 13.95 -17.78
C ASP A 83 -0.19 12.61 -18.53
N MET A 84 -1.32 11.93 -18.75
CA MET A 84 -1.32 10.67 -19.50
C MET A 84 -1.01 10.86 -20.99
N ARG A 85 -1.43 11.96 -21.59
CA ARG A 85 -1.06 12.30 -22.98
C ARG A 85 0.43 12.59 -23.12
N ALA A 86 0.99 13.40 -22.21
CA ALA A 86 2.42 13.67 -22.18
C ALA A 86 3.24 12.37 -22.03
N LEU A 87 2.77 11.46 -21.15
CA LEU A 87 3.37 10.14 -21.00
C LEU A 87 3.30 9.34 -22.30
N MET A 88 2.16 9.31 -22.99
CA MET A 88 1.99 8.59 -24.26
C MET A 88 2.90 9.14 -25.35
N ASP A 89 3.03 10.45 -25.45
CA ASP A 89 3.92 11.10 -26.43
C ASP A 89 5.38 10.73 -26.18
N GLU A 90 5.79 10.69 -24.90
CA GLU A 90 7.16 10.28 -24.53
C GLU A 90 7.44 8.80 -24.88
N LEU A 91 6.44 7.92 -24.74
CA LEU A 91 6.57 6.49 -25.04
C LEU A 91 6.69 6.17 -26.55
N GLN A 92 6.39 7.12 -27.42
CA GLN A 92 6.59 6.94 -28.87
C GLN A 92 8.09 6.93 -29.26
N TYR A 93 8.96 7.46 -28.41
CA TYR A 93 10.40 7.43 -28.65
C TYR A 93 10.99 6.11 -28.16
N ARG A 94 11.87 5.49 -28.96
CA ARG A 94 12.56 4.25 -28.56
C ARG A 94 13.44 4.49 -27.31
N GLY A 95 13.42 3.53 -26.36
CA GLY A 95 14.39 3.47 -25.27
C GLY A 95 15.80 3.16 -25.75
N TRP A 96 16.78 3.36 -24.89
CA TRP A 96 18.20 3.11 -25.18
C TRP A 96 18.57 1.62 -25.13
N GLY A 97 17.74 0.79 -24.46
CA GLY A 97 17.99 -0.62 -24.20
C GLY A 97 16.95 -1.58 -24.83
N ASN A 98 16.64 -2.63 -24.10
CA ASN A 98 15.70 -3.70 -24.51
C ASN A 98 14.22 -3.28 -24.49
N GLY A 99 13.93 -2.00 -24.29
CA GLY A 99 12.58 -1.46 -24.22
C GLY A 99 12.42 -0.39 -23.14
N ARG A 100 11.18 -0.06 -22.82
CA ARG A 100 10.80 0.91 -21.78
C ARG A 100 9.76 0.32 -20.84
N ALA A 101 9.79 0.71 -19.59
CA ALA A 101 8.74 0.39 -18.63
C ALA A 101 8.15 1.66 -18.02
N VAL A 102 6.84 1.72 -17.95
CA VAL A 102 6.12 2.74 -17.21
C VAL A 102 5.44 2.07 -16.02
N ILE A 103 5.79 2.51 -14.82
CA ILE A 103 5.17 2.09 -13.58
C ILE A 103 4.23 3.20 -13.14
N LEU A 104 2.91 2.93 -13.17
CA LEU A 104 1.88 3.83 -12.64
C LEU A 104 1.46 3.35 -11.26
N ASP A 105 1.99 3.98 -10.22
CA ASP A 105 1.63 3.66 -8.85
C ASP A 105 0.31 4.35 -8.44
N GLU A 106 -0.46 3.67 -7.57
CA GLU A 106 -1.80 4.08 -7.13
C GLU A 106 -2.75 4.45 -8.30
N CYS A 107 -2.68 3.68 -9.41
CA CYS A 107 -3.39 3.97 -10.66
C CYS A 107 -4.92 4.06 -10.52
N HIS A 108 -5.51 3.60 -9.41
CA HIS A 108 -6.92 3.82 -9.09
C HIS A 108 -7.27 5.30 -8.85
N ARG A 109 -6.27 6.16 -8.62
CA ARG A 109 -6.46 7.60 -8.45
C ARG A 109 -6.54 8.37 -9.77
N LEU A 110 -6.29 7.72 -10.90
CA LEU A 110 -6.49 8.31 -12.22
C LEU A 110 -7.96 8.68 -12.40
N SER A 111 -8.22 9.87 -12.93
CA SER A 111 -9.56 10.27 -13.34
C SER A 111 -10.12 9.31 -14.41
N ALA A 112 -11.46 9.20 -14.51
CA ALA A 112 -12.09 8.33 -15.50
C ALA A 112 -11.63 8.67 -16.95
N ALA A 113 -11.41 9.96 -17.22
CA ALA A 113 -10.92 10.41 -18.52
C ALA A 113 -9.46 10.01 -18.74
N ALA A 114 -8.61 10.07 -17.70
CA ALA A 114 -7.22 9.60 -17.76
C ALA A 114 -7.16 8.07 -17.95
N GLN A 115 -7.97 7.29 -17.23
CA GLN A 115 -8.10 5.85 -17.47
C GLN A 115 -8.50 5.53 -18.91
N SER A 116 -9.45 6.30 -19.47
CA SER A 116 -9.87 6.11 -20.86
C SER A 116 -8.76 6.45 -21.85
N SER A 117 -7.94 7.46 -21.58
CA SER A 117 -6.83 7.85 -22.47
C SER A 117 -5.75 6.76 -22.57
N ILE A 118 -5.45 6.06 -21.46
CA ILE A 118 -4.44 4.98 -21.48
C ILE A 118 -4.96 3.66 -22.06
N LEU A 119 -6.27 3.48 -22.25
CA LEU A 119 -6.83 2.26 -22.85
C LEU A 119 -6.21 1.93 -24.20
N LYS A 120 -6.05 2.95 -25.06
CA LYS A 120 -5.43 2.78 -26.39
C LYS A 120 -4.00 2.21 -26.26
N LEU A 121 -3.22 2.71 -25.30
CA LEU A 121 -1.86 2.26 -25.04
C LEU A 121 -1.83 0.83 -24.47
N THR A 122 -2.86 0.43 -23.73
CA THR A 122 -2.97 -0.95 -23.19
C THR A 122 -3.45 -1.96 -24.25
N GLU A 123 -4.12 -1.50 -25.31
CA GLU A 123 -4.54 -2.33 -26.44
C GLU A 123 -3.40 -2.56 -27.44
N GLU A 124 -2.70 -1.49 -27.81
CA GLU A 124 -1.64 -1.46 -28.80
C GLU A 124 -0.42 -0.73 -28.24
N PRO A 125 0.28 -1.32 -27.25
CA PRO A 125 1.48 -0.72 -26.70
C PRO A 125 2.58 -0.68 -27.78
N PRO A 126 3.41 0.38 -27.83
CA PRO A 126 4.56 0.41 -28.70
C PRO A 126 5.48 -0.80 -28.45
N GLU A 127 6.17 -1.26 -29.49
CA GLU A 127 7.08 -2.39 -29.38
C GLU A 127 8.14 -2.16 -28.29
N GLY A 128 8.29 -3.14 -27.37
CA GLY A 128 9.21 -3.04 -26.24
C GLY A 128 8.74 -2.11 -25.11
N CYS A 129 7.51 -1.58 -25.15
CA CYS A 129 6.97 -0.75 -24.08
C CYS A 129 6.09 -1.58 -23.13
N TYR A 130 6.40 -1.55 -21.84
CA TYR A 130 5.67 -2.28 -20.80
C TYR A 130 4.94 -1.31 -19.89
N MET A 131 3.63 -1.54 -19.72
CA MET A 131 2.75 -0.82 -18.79
C MET A 131 2.56 -1.63 -17.52
N LEU A 132 3.10 -1.15 -16.41
CA LEU A 132 3.09 -1.80 -15.11
C LEU A 132 2.25 -0.98 -14.14
N LEU A 133 0.97 -1.34 -14.02
CA LEU A 133 0.00 -0.63 -13.19
C LEU A 133 0.02 -1.20 -11.77
N CYS A 134 0.05 -0.35 -10.76
CA CYS A 134 -0.01 -0.75 -9.34
C CYS A 134 -1.23 -0.13 -8.67
N THR A 135 -1.97 -0.91 -7.90
CA THR A 135 -3.16 -0.42 -7.19
C THR A 135 -3.39 -1.12 -5.86
N THR A 136 -3.86 -0.38 -4.87
CA THR A 136 -4.44 -0.94 -3.65
C THR A 136 -5.94 -1.19 -3.79
N ASP A 137 -6.57 -0.60 -4.79
CA ASP A 137 -8.02 -0.68 -5.01
C ASP A 137 -8.37 -0.94 -6.49
N PRO A 138 -8.37 -2.21 -6.91
CA PRO A 138 -8.69 -2.57 -8.27
C PRO A 138 -10.16 -2.29 -8.67
N GLN A 139 -11.07 -2.10 -7.69
CA GLN A 139 -12.49 -1.87 -7.96
C GLN A 139 -12.75 -0.46 -8.55
N GLN A 140 -11.86 0.50 -8.29
CA GLN A 140 -11.93 1.84 -8.86
C GLN A 140 -11.42 1.92 -10.31
N LEU A 141 -10.83 0.84 -10.81
CA LEU A 141 -10.39 0.78 -12.21
C LEU A 141 -11.53 0.38 -13.12
N SER A 142 -11.56 0.98 -14.31
CA SER A 142 -12.56 0.65 -15.32
C SER A 142 -12.45 -0.80 -15.77
N LYS A 143 -13.60 -1.47 -16.00
CA LYS A 143 -13.62 -2.85 -16.48
C LYS A 143 -12.81 -3.06 -17.76
N PRO A 144 -12.85 -2.17 -18.76
CA PRO A 144 -12.01 -2.29 -19.96
C PRO A 144 -10.51 -2.34 -19.63
N LEU A 145 -10.04 -1.55 -18.67
CA LEU A 145 -8.64 -1.56 -18.26
C LEU A 145 -8.25 -2.87 -17.56
N LEU A 146 -9.10 -3.35 -16.64
CA LEU A 146 -8.89 -4.60 -15.93
C LEU A 146 -8.79 -5.82 -16.86
N THR A 147 -9.57 -5.86 -17.93
CA THR A 147 -9.60 -6.98 -18.87
C THR A 147 -8.41 -7.02 -19.82
N ARG A 148 -7.68 -5.92 -19.96
CA ARG A 148 -6.49 -5.80 -20.81
C ARG A 148 -5.19 -6.07 -20.06
N CYS A 149 -5.25 -6.16 -18.74
CA CYS A 149 -4.07 -6.37 -17.91
C CYS A 149 -3.92 -7.83 -17.48
N VAL A 150 -2.71 -8.33 -17.49
CA VAL A 150 -2.37 -9.54 -16.73
C VAL A 150 -2.33 -9.17 -15.25
N GLN A 151 -3.23 -9.77 -14.46
CA GLN A 151 -3.39 -9.39 -13.07
C GLN A 151 -2.49 -10.24 -12.16
N MET A 152 -1.68 -9.58 -11.34
CA MET A 152 -0.78 -10.14 -10.34
C MET A 152 -1.23 -9.69 -8.96
N GLU A 153 -1.73 -10.63 -8.15
CA GLU A 153 -2.24 -10.32 -6.81
C GLU A 153 -1.19 -10.60 -5.74
N LEU A 154 -0.65 -9.53 -5.15
CA LEU A 154 0.28 -9.64 -4.03
C LEU A 154 -0.48 -9.66 -2.70
N ARG A 155 -0.05 -10.57 -1.83
CA ARG A 155 -0.63 -10.78 -0.50
C ARG A 155 0.40 -10.51 0.59
N PRO A 156 -0.04 -10.20 1.81
CA PRO A 156 0.84 -10.22 2.96
C PRO A 156 1.56 -11.56 3.05
N ILE A 157 2.82 -11.56 3.44
CA ILE A 157 3.63 -12.77 3.58
C ILE A 157 3.42 -13.41 4.95
N THR A 158 3.73 -14.69 5.08
CA THR A 158 3.60 -15.41 6.35
C THR A 158 4.62 -14.93 7.37
N GLU A 159 4.32 -15.12 8.64
CA GLU A 159 5.19 -14.74 9.76
C GLU A 159 6.56 -15.45 9.67
N ASP A 160 6.57 -16.76 9.41
CA ASP A 160 7.80 -17.54 9.24
C ASP A 160 8.69 -17.01 8.11
N GLU A 161 8.09 -16.63 6.99
CA GLU A 161 8.83 -16.03 5.88
C GLU A 161 9.36 -14.65 6.27
N MET A 162 8.56 -13.85 6.98
CA MET A 162 8.96 -12.55 7.47
C MET A 162 10.18 -12.66 8.39
N ILE A 163 10.14 -13.53 9.39
CA ILE A 163 11.26 -13.76 10.31
C ILE A 163 12.52 -14.17 9.54
N ARG A 164 12.37 -15.08 8.58
CA ARG A 164 13.47 -15.55 7.74
C ARG A 164 14.14 -14.41 6.97
N ARG A 165 13.31 -13.52 6.37
CA ARG A 165 13.76 -12.35 5.60
C ARG A 165 14.40 -11.29 6.51
N LEU A 166 13.81 -11.01 7.66
CA LEU A 166 14.37 -10.06 8.63
C LEU A 166 15.73 -10.53 9.17
N LYS A 167 15.92 -11.83 9.44
CA LYS A 167 17.23 -12.39 9.79
C LYS A 167 18.26 -12.14 8.68
N GLY A 168 17.86 -12.29 7.42
CA GLY A 168 18.72 -11.97 6.27
C GLY A 168 19.13 -10.50 6.24
N VAL A 169 18.17 -9.59 6.44
CA VAL A 169 18.43 -8.14 6.52
C VAL A 169 19.38 -7.81 7.66
N CYS A 170 19.15 -8.33 8.87
CA CYS A 170 20.03 -8.09 10.01
C CYS A 170 21.48 -8.53 9.71
N LYS A 171 21.64 -9.68 9.07
CA LYS A 171 22.97 -10.17 8.67
C LYS A 171 23.64 -9.25 7.65
N THR A 172 22.91 -8.76 6.66
CA THR A 172 23.44 -7.89 5.60
C THR A 172 23.78 -6.49 6.11
N GLU A 173 22.92 -5.94 6.97
CA GLU A 173 23.10 -4.59 7.55
C GLU A 173 23.95 -4.57 8.82
N GLY A 174 24.41 -5.74 9.31
CA GLY A 174 25.23 -5.84 10.53
C GLY A 174 24.47 -5.48 11.80
N MET A 175 23.17 -5.75 11.84
CA MET A 175 22.31 -5.48 13.01
C MET A 175 22.33 -6.67 13.97
N ASP A 176 22.58 -6.40 15.26
CA ASP A 176 22.51 -7.40 16.33
C ASP A 176 21.14 -7.29 17.02
N ILE A 177 20.19 -8.08 16.54
CA ILE A 177 18.79 -8.08 17.02
C ILE A 177 18.41 -9.51 17.39
N SER A 178 17.87 -9.70 18.60
CA SER A 178 17.47 -11.01 19.10
C SER A 178 16.30 -11.61 18.30
N VAL A 179 16.19 -12.94 18.36
CA VAL A 179 15.09 -13.65 17.66
C VAL A 179 13.73 -13.22 18.21
N ASP A 180 13.60 -13.04 19.51
CA ASP A 180 12.36 -12.64 20.17
C ASP A 180 11.86 -11.26 19.67
N VAL A 181 12.78 -10.33 19.45
CA VAL A 181 12.46 -9.03 18.84
C VAL A 181 12.02 -9.18 17.38
N LEU A 182 12.69 -10.05 16.60
CA LEU A 182 12.29 -10.32 15.21
C LEU A 182 10.91 -10.97 15.10
N GLU A 183 10.58 -11.89 16.00
CA GLU A 183 9.26 -12.51 16.12
C GLU A 183 8.20 -11.45 16.47
N SER A 184 8.49 -10.57 17.42
CA SER A 184 7.61 -9.47 17.78
C SER A 184 7.40 -8.49 16.61
N VAL A 185 8.43 -8.19 15.81
CA VAL A 185 8.31 -7.37 14.58
C VAL A 185 7.43 -8.09 13.56
N ALA A 186 7.62 -9.41 13.36
CA ALA A 186 6.85 -10.19 12.39
C ALA A 186 5.37 -10.27 12.75
N ASP A 187 5.03 -10.43 14.03
CA ASP A 187 3.65 -10.36 14.55
C ASP A 187 3.02 -8.98 14.25
N LYS A 188 3.73 -7.89 14.58
CA LYS A 188 3.22 -6.53 14.46
C LYS A 188 3.07 -6.02 13.03
N CYS A 189 3.85 -6.53 12.10
CA CYS A 189 3.83 -6.07 10.71
C CYS A 189 2.68 -6.66 9.87
N GLU A 190 1.91 -7.63 10.40
CA GLU A 190 0.78 -8.26 9.70
C GLU A 190 1.14 -8.76 8.28
N GLY A 191 2.36 -9.26 8.13
CA GLY A 191 2.87 -9.75 6.85
C GLY A 191 3.21 -8.67 5.81
N VAL A 192 3.30 -7.39 6.22
CA VAL A 192 3.63 -6.26 5.34
C VAL A 192 5.12 -5.91 5.43
N PRO A 193 5.94 -6.19 4.39
CA PRO A 193 7.39 -5.97 4.44
C PRO A 193 7.82 -4.54 4.76
N ARG A 194 7.12 -3.54 4.24
CA ARG A 194 7.42 -2.13 4.50
C ARG A 194 7.27 -1.78 5.98
N VAL A 195 6.23 -2.31 6.64
CA VAL A 195 6.00 -2.11 8.07
C VAL A 195 7.07 -2.81 8.88
N ALA A 196 7.40 -4.07 8.52
CA ALA A 196 8.43 -4.84 9.19
C ALA A 196 9.80 -4.13 9.16
N LEU A 197 10.22 -3.61 8.01
CA LEU A 197 11.49 -2.89 7.87
C LEU A 197 11.50 -1.57 8.64
N LYS A 198 10.37 -0.85 8.70
CA LYS A 198 10.25 0.35 9.55
C LYS A 198 10.36 0.03 11.04
N LEU A 199 9.70 -1.04 11.50
CA LEU A 199 9.79 -1.48 12.89
C LEU A 199 11.21 -1.93 13.22
N LEU A 200 11.85 -2.68 12.32
CA LEU A 200 13.23 -3.12 12.47
C LEU A 200 14.20 -1.94 12.60
N ASP A 201 14.04 -0.90 11.79
CA ASP A 201 14.85 0.31 11.82
C ASP A 201 14.70 1.06 13.16
N LYS A 202 13.46 1.10 13.70
CA LYS A 202 13.17 1.73 14.99
C LYS A 202 13.82 1.03 16.19
N VAL A 203 13.93 -0.30 16.15
CA VAL A 203 14.50 -1.09 17.27
C VAL A 203 15.99 -1.31 17.14
N ASN A 204 16.58 -0.93 16.01
CA ASN A 204 18.00 -1.09 15.76
C ASN A 204 18.84 -0.32 16.78
N GLY A 205 19.80 -1.00 17.40
CA GLY A 205 20.68 -0.45 18.44
C GLY A 205 20.05 -0.34 19.83
N MET A 206 18.84 -0.86 20.04
CA MET A 206 18.21 -0.97 21.36
C MET A 206 18.59 -2.30 22.03
N ASP A 207 18.61 -2.31 23.37
CA ASP A 207 18.60 -3.55 24.12
C ASP A 207 17.24 -4.27 23.93
N GLU A 208 17.24 -5.58 24.14
CA GLU A 208 16.07 -6.45 23.89
C GLU A 208 14.83 -6.03 24.70
N ASP A 209 14.99 -5.75 25.99
CA ASP A 209 13.89 -5.36 26.86
C ASP A 209 13.23 -4.04 26.41
N SER A 210 14.05 -3.06 26.00
CA SER A 210 13.58 -1.77 25.49
C SER A 210 12.89 -1.92 24.13
N ALA A 211 13.43 -2.74 23.23
CA ALA A 211 12.85 -3.04 21.94
C ALA A 211 11.46 -3.72 22.09
N LEU A 212 11.37 -4.76 22.90
CA LEU A 212 10.10 -5.45 23.17
C LEU A 212 9.06 -4.53 23.83
N LYS A 213 9.48 -3.67 24.78
CA LYS A 213 8.58 -2.66 25.37
C LYS A 213 8.11 -1.62 24.35
N LEU A 214 8.95 -1.22 23.40
CA LEU A 214 8.56 -0.31 22.32
C LEU A 214 7.55 -0.99 21.42
N LEU A 215 7.83 -2.20 20.93
CA LEU A 215 6.94 -2.96 20.06
C LEU A 215 5.59 -3.29 20.75
N SER A 216 5.58 -3.57 22.04
CA SER A 216 4.33 -3.83 22.78
C SER A 216 3.43 -2.59 22.90
N LYS A 217 4.01 -1.39 22.85
CA LYS A 217 3.27 -0.12 22.83
C LYS A 217 2.80 0.25 21.42
N GLU A 218 3.50 -0.21 20.39
CA GLU A 218 3.06 -0.09 19.01
C GLU A 218 1.93 -1.09 18.78
N LYS A 219 0.69 -0.63 18.91
CA LYS A 219 -0.47 -1.41 18.48
C LYS A 219 -0.41 -1.52 16.96
N ALA A 220 -0.82 -2.67 16.43
CA ALA A 220 -1.20 -2.78 15.04
C ALA A 220 -2.14 -1.61 14.72
N GLY A 221 -1.71 -0.66 13.86
CA GLY A 221 -2.50 0.55 13.55
C GLY A 221 -1.95 1.89 14.08
N ASP A 222 -0.72 1.97 14.59
CA ASP A 222 -0.14 3.28 14.98
C ASP A 222 0.35 4.12 13.77
N ASP A 223 0.16 3.66 12.54
CA ASP A 223 0.17 4.48 11.30
C ASP A 223 -1.13 5.30 11.14
N MET A 224 -1.98 5.35 12.19
CA MET A 224 -3.18 6.18 12.19
C MET A 224 -2.79 7.65 12.22
N ALA A 225 -3.23 8.39 11.20
CA ALA A 225 -3.02 9.83 11.14
C ALA A 225 -3.48 10.49 12.46
N PRO A 226 -2.71 11.44 13.03
CA PRO A 226 -3.04 12.03 14.33
C PRO A 226 -4.47 12.58 14.41
N ASP A 227 -4.97 13.15 13.32
CA ASP A 227 -6.35 13.67 13.24
C ASP A 227 -7.39 12.54 13.25
N VAL A 228 -7.11 11.37 12.63
CA VAL A 228 -8.02 10.21 12.66
C VAL A 228 -8.05 9.58 14.06
N LYS A 229 -6.90 9.50 14.74
CA LYS A 229 -6.83 9.04 16.15
C LYS A 229 -7.61 9.97 17.08
N LYS A 230 -7.50 11.29 16.85
CA LYS A 230 -8.29 12.27 17.57
C LYS A 230 -9.79 12.12 17.31
N LEU A 231 -10.18 11.86 16.05
CA LEU A 231 -11.56 11.59 15.66
C LEU A 231 -12.12 10.36 16.40
N CYS A 232 -11.39 9.25 16.44
CA CYS A 232 -11.78 8.04 17.17
C CYS A 232 -12.00 8.32 18.67
N ASN A 233 -11.10 9.09 19.29
CA ASN A 233 -11.23 9.44 20.70
C ASN A 233 -12.45 10.34 20.98
N LEU A 234 -12.78 11.28 20.08
CA LEU A 234 -13.96 12.13 20.20
C LEU A 234 -15.25 11.32 20.04
N LEU A 235 -15.31 10.39 19.10
CA LEU A 235 -16.45 9.47 18.92
C LEU A 235 -16.68 8.64 20.19
N LEU A 236 -15.64 8.01 20.74
CA LEU A 236 -15.75 7.23 21.98
C LEU A 236 -16.18 8.06 23.20
N LYS A 237 -15.75 9.31 23.28
CA LYS A 237 -16.15 10.23 24.35
C LYS A 237 -17.56 10.78 24.18
N GLY A 238 -18.19 10.64 23.01
CA GLY A 238 -19.47 11.26 22.70
C GLY A 238 -19.38 12.78 22.65
N ALA A 239 -18.29 13.33 22.11
CA ALA A 239 -18.02 14.76 22.03
C ALA A 239 -19.11 15.51 21.23
N ALA A 240 -19.10 16.86 21.29
CA ALA A 240 -20.01 17.66 20.50
C ALA A 240 -19.73 17.48 18.98
N TRP A 241 -20.80 17.48 18.18
CA TRP A 241 -20.66 17.35 16.71
C TRP A 241 -19.70 18.39 16.10
N GLY A 242 -19.69 19.61 16.63
CA GLY A 242 -18.79 20.67 16.17
C GLY A 242 -17.31 20.26 16.20
N ASP A 243 -16.87 19.61 17.28
CA ASP A 243 -15.48 19.17 17.44
C ASP A 243 -15.12 18.05 16.41
N ILE A 244 -16.07 17.15 16.16
CA ILE A 244 -15.93 16.09 15.17
C ILE A 244 -15.91 16.67 13.75
N ALA A 245 -16.83 17.58 13.45
CA ALA A 245 -16.91 18.25 12.16
C ALA A 245 -15.65 19.04 11.81
N ASP A 246 -15.02 19.67 12.78
CA ASP A 246 -13.76 20.41 12.55
C ASP A 246 -12.59 19.50 12.19
N ILE A 247 -12.54 18.29 12.74
CA ILE A 247 -11.55 17.29 12.32
C ILE A 247 -11.89 16.76 10.94
N LEU A 248 -13.15 16.44 10.67
CA LEU A 248 -13.59 15.99 9.35
C LEU A 248 -13.25 17.00 8.26
N LYS A 249 -13.40 18.32 8.50
CA LYS A 249 -12.97 19.36 7.56
C LYS A 249 -11.47 19.30 7.26
N LYS A 250 -10.63 19.03 8.27
CA LYS A 250 -9.16 18.91 8.09
C LYS A 250 -8.77 17.72 7.22
N ILE A 251 -9.47 16.58 7.37
CA ILE A 251 -9.17 15.35 6.64
C ILE A 251 -10.00 15.20 5.33
N LYS A 252 -10.70 16.26 4.90
CA LYS A 252 -11.57 16.21 3.70
C LYS A 252 -10.85 15.80 2.41
N GLY A 253 -9.55 16.00 2.30
CA GLY A 253 -8.72 15.60 1.15
C GLY A 253 -8.11 14.20 1.28
N SER A 254 -8.32 13.51 2.41
CA SER A 254 -7.78 12.18 2.64
C SER A 254 -8.63 11.11 1.96
N ASP A 255 -8.05 9.93 1.72
CA ASP A 255 -8.78 8.75 1.28
C ASP A 255 -9.82 8.32 2.33
N ALA A 256 -11.10 8.51 2.02
CA ALA A 256 -12.21 8.22 2.93
C ALA A 256 -12.27 6.74 3.32
N GLU A 257 -11.92 5.83 2.40
CA GLU A 257 -11.88 4.39 2.68
C GLU A 257 -10.68 4.02 3.57
N GLY A 258 -9.52 4.63 3.35
CA GLY A 258 -8.37 4.47 4.24
C GLY A 258 -8.68 4.95 5.65
N VAL A 259 -9.35 6.11 5.80
CA VAL A 259 -9.82 6.62 7.10
C VAL A 259 -10.83 5.67 7.74
N ARG A 260 -11.79 5.13 6.98
CA ARG A 260 -12.75 4.13 7.45
C ARG A 260 -12.05 2.91 8.05
N ARG A 261 -11.09 2.34 7.32
CA ARG A 261 -10.33 1.15 7.78
C ARG A 261 -9.57 1.43 9.08
N GLN A 262 -8.95 2.60 9.19
CA GLN A 262 -8.25 3.00 10.40
C GLN A 262 -9.22 3.12 11.59
N ILE A 263 -10.40 3.74 11.41
CA ILE A 263 -11.43 3.84 12.45
C ILE A 263 -11.95 2.46 12.84
N ALA A 264 -12.29 1.61 11.86
CA ALA A 264 -12.79 0.25 12.11
C ALA A 264 -11.77 -0.59 12.88
N GLY A 265 -10.48 -0.57 12.48
CA GLY A 265 -9.41 -1.28 13.18
C GLY A 265 -9.21 -0.77 14.62
N TYR A 266 -9.24 0.55 14.83
CA TYR A 266 -9.15 1.13 16.17
C TYR A 266 -10.33 0.73 17.07
N MET A 267 -11.57 0.78 16.56
CA MET A 267 -12.75 0.41 17.32
C MET A 267 -12.79 -1.09 17.63
N ALA A 268 -12.38 -1.94 16.67
CA ALA A 268 -12.26 -3.38 16.91
C ALA A 268 -11.23 -3.68 18.01
N ALA A 269 -10.07 -3.03 18.02
CA ALA A 269 -9.06 -3.17 19.05
C ALA A 269 -9.57 -2.69 20.43
N VAL A 270 -10.33 -1.59 20.48
CA VAL A 270 -10.96 -1.12 21.74
C VAL A 270 -12.00 -2.12 22.24
N LEU A 271 -12.80 -2.69 21.33
CA LEU A 271 -13.82 -3.68 21.68
C LEU A 271 -13.20 -4.97 22.23
N LEU A 272 -12.17 -5.50 21.56
CA LEU A 272 -11.46 -6.72 22.00
C LEU A 272 -10.76 -6.53 23.36
N ASN A 273 -10.12 -5.38 23.58
CA ASN A 273 -9.32 -5.17 24.79
C ASN A 273 -10.12 -4.66 25.99
N ARG A 274 -11.26 -3.98 25.77
CA ARG A 274 -12.01 -3.28 26.83
C ARG A 274 -13.49 -3.63 26.88
N GLY A 275 -14.04 -4.36 25.92
CA GLY A 275 -15.45 -4.75 25.87
C GLY A 275 -16.43 -3.57 25.86
N GLN A 276 -16.05 -2.39 25.33
CA GLN A 276 -16.89 -1.19 25.38
C GLN A 276 -18.02 -1.27 24.36
N ALA A 277 -19.27 -1.23 24.82
CA ALA A 277 -20.47 -1.23 23.96
C ALA A 277 -20.46 -0.08 22.94
N LYS A 278 -19.96 1.11 23.33
CA LYS A 278 -19.78 2.23 22.41
C LYS A 278 -18.88 1.92 21.23
N ALA A 279 -17.80 1.17 21.45
CA ALA A 279 -16.90 0.78 20.35
C ALA A 279 -17.60 -0.16 19.36
N ALA A 280 -18.44 -1.07 19.84
CA ALA A 280 -19.25 -1.94 18.98
C ALA A 280 -20.27 -1.15 18.14
N CYS A 281 -20.97 -0.22 18.77
CA CYS A 281 -21.92 0.68 18.10
C CYS A 281 -21.22 1.52 17.03
N ILE A 282 -20.08 2.16 17.35
CA ILE A 282 -19.32 2.94 16.37
C ILE A 282 -18.84 2.03 15.23
N LEU A 283 -18.27 0.85 15.54
CA LEU A 283 -17.76 -0.09 14.56
C LEU A 283 -18.81 -0.48 13.52
N SER A 284 -20.09 -0.66 13.90
CA SER A 284 -21.17 -1.05 12.99
C SER A 284 -21.35 -0.08 11.82
N TYR A 285 -21.09 1.22 12.02
CA TYR A 285 -21.19 2.26 10.99
C TYR A 285 -19.99 2.26 10.02
N PHE A 286 -18.93 1.53 10.34
CA PHE A 286 -17.70 1.48 9.55
C PHE A 286 -17.41 0.09 8.94
N THR A 287 -18.40 -0.82 8.97
CA THR A 287 -18.28 -2.15 8.34
C THR A 287 -18.36 -2.10 6.83
N ASP A 288 -19.27 -1.31 6.28
CA ASP A 288 -19.44 -1.17 4.83
C ASP A 288 -18.42 -0.22 4.21
N SER A 289 -18.01 -0.51 2.96
CA SER A 289 -17.02 0.30 2.27
C SER A 289 -17.57 1.66 1.82
N PHE A 290 -16.71 2.70 1.88
CA PHE A 290 -17.06 4.05 1.43
C PHE A 290 -16.64 4.35 -0.02
N PHE A 291 -16.35 3.34 -0.83
CA PHE A 291 -15.91 3.54 -2.22
C PHE A 291 -16.93 4.29 -3.08
N THR A 292 -18.22 4.07 -2.87
CA THR A 292 -19.29 4.76 -3.60
C THR A 292 -19.71 6.07 -2.96
N SER A 293 -19.73 6.14 -1.62
CA SER A 293 -20.19 7.31 -0.86
C SER A 293 -19.07 8.30 -0.54
N GLY A 294 -17.80 7.86 -0.63
CA GLY A 294 -16.62 8.70 -0.41
C GLY A 294 -16.65 9.42 0.92
N PHE A 295 -16.20 10.68 0.91
CA PHE A 295 -16.17 11.51 2.11
C PHE A 295 -17.56 11.76 2.73
N SER A 296 -18.62 11.79 1.91
CA SER A 296 -20.00 11.94 2.41
C SER A 296 -20.43 10.75 3.25
N GLY A 297 -20.04 9.53 2.86
CA GLY A 297 -20.23 8.31 3.66
C GLY A 297 -19.51 8.37 5.01
N LEU A 298 -18.27 8.85 5.03
CA LEU A 298 -17.49 9.06 6.25
C LEU A 298 -18.20 10.05 7.21
N VAL A 299 -18.67 11.17 6.68
CA VAL A 299 -19.40 12.18 7.48
C VAL A 299 -20.69 11.60 8.07
N TYR A 300 -21.48 10.90 7.23
CA TYR A 300 -22.72 10.24 7.66
C TYR A 300 -22.48 9.19 8.75
N ALA A 301 -21.47 8.32 8.55
CA ALA A 301 -21.11 7.29 9.52
C ALA A 301 -20.66 7.89 10.86
N CYS A 302 -19.85 8.95 10.86
CA CYS A 302 -19.45 9.64 12.08
C CYS A 302 -20.65 10.26 12.82
N TYR A 303 -21.59 10.88 12.07
CA TYR A 303 -22.77 11.48 12.67
C TYR A 303 -23.71 10.40 13.26
N GLY A 304 -24.02 9.37 12.50
CA GLY A 304 -24.88 8.25 12.95
C GLY A 304 -24.30 7.54 14.17
N ALA A 305 -23.00 7.20 14.11
CA ALA A 305 -22.30 6.57 15.22
C ALA A 305 -22.32 7.43 16.50
N LEU A 306 -22.18 8.77 16.37
CA LEU A 306 -22.24 9.68 17.50
C LEU A 306 -23.64 9.71 18.13
N GLU A 307 -24.70 9.88 17.32
CA GLU A 307 -26.07 9.98 17.82
C GLU A 307 -26.51 8.67 18.51
N GLU A 308 -26.23 7.52 17.91
CA GLU A 308 -26.61 6.23 18.49
C GLU A 308 -25.79 5.88 19.74
N SER A 309 -24.49 6.22 19.76
CA SER A 309 -23.62 5.95 20.92
C SER A 309 -23.87 6.85 22.14
N ARG A 310 -24.62 7.96 22.00
CA ARG A 310 -24.98 8.86 23.12
C ARG A 310 -25.93 8.20 24.13
N GLY A 311 -26.65 7.17 23.72
CA GLY A 311 -27.54 6.42 24.58
C GLY A 311 -26.88 5.28 25.36
N LEU A 312 -25.60 5.00 25.08
CA LEU A 312 -24.74 3.98 25.69
C LEU A 312 -23.70 4.60 26.62
#